data_d33b9266f1b20bde2fd2241bb0f47fdd
#
_entry.id   d33b9266f1b20bde2fd2241bb0f47fdd
#
_cell.length_a   1.000
_cell.length_b   1.000
_cell.length_c   1.000
_cell.angle_alpha   90.00
_cell.angle_beta   90.00
_cell.angle_gamma   90.00
#
_symmetry.space_group_name_H-M   'P 1'
#
loop_
_entity.id
_entity.type
_entity.pdbx_description
1 polymer ?
#
loop_
_entity_poly.entity_id
_entity_poly.type
_entity_poly.pdbx_seq_one_letter_code
_entity_poly.pdbx_strand_id
1 'polypeptide(L)'
;MKTLTALFACCFAFIATAQISSIEKQALIDFYNSTNGSEWFTSWELEEPVSTWKGVTIKDNKVVAIELGFNNLQGQIPASIENLEHLESLKLYFNQIGGTIPEEIVNLKNLKVLDLNSNIISGTIPSSIDKLKNLESLLLSSNNITGVVPSEIGNLSNLNTLVLFDNHFFGDFPYAISGLNNLNEVIIANNNFNAESLQTSIAALSAKGINVDFNELKSPTEFATLLLDDEDN
;
A
#
# COMPACT_ATOMS: atom_id res chain seq x y z
N MET A 1 65.91 -36.97 4.14
CA MET A 1 65.20 -35.81 3.57
C MET A 1 63.69 -36.03 3.79
N LYS A 2 63.08 -35.35 4.76
CA LYS A 2 61.66 -35.49 5.03
C LYS A 2 60.97 -34.27 4.40
N THR A 3 60.19 -34.48 3.36
CA THR A 3 59.39 -33.45 2.70
C THR A 3 58.11 -33.17 3.54
N LEU A 4 58.03 -31.99 4.10
CA LEU A 4 56.90 -31.49 4.85
C LEU A 4 55.88 -30.91 3.84
N THR A 5 54.77 -31.61 3.60
CA THR A 5 53.67 -31.15 2.76
C THR A 5 52.78 -30.26 3.59
N ALA A 6 52.85 -28.95 3.41
CA ALA A 6 51.94 -27.99 4.05
C ALA A 6 50.57 -28.02 3.34
N LEU A 7 49.56 -28.50 4.05
CA LEU A 7 48.15 -28.47 3.61
C LEU A 7 47.61 -27.05 3.86
N PHE A 8 47.47 -26.27 2.79
CA PHE A 8 46.76 -24.97 2.87
C PHE A 8 45.26 -25.22 2.92
N ALA A 9 44.68 -25.22 4.10
CA ALA A 9 43.24 -25.19 4.28
C ALA A 9 42.73 -23.77 3.97
N CYS A 10 42.22 -23.59 2.75
CA CYS A 10 41.47 -22.38 2.40
C CYS A 10 40.14 -22.39 3.17
N CYS A 11 40.06 -21.68 4.32
CA CYS A 11 38.81 -21.34 4.96
C CYS A 11 38.09 -20.32 4.06
N PHE A 12 37.20 -20.79 3.21
CA PHE A 12 36.16 -19.93 2.62
C PHE A 12 35.22 -19.52 3.76
N ALA A 13 35.40 -18.34 4.31
CA ALA A 13 34.39 -17.71 5.13
C ALA A 13 33.22 -17.41 4.17
N PHE A 14 32.18 -18.23 4.23
CA PHE A 14 30.88 -17.85 3.67
C PHE A 14 30.41 -16.61 4.47
N ILE A 15 30.59 -15.44 3.90
CA ILE A 15 29.87 -14.27 4.34
C ILE A 15 28.42 -14.59 4.00
N ALA A 16 27.65 -15.05 4.99
CA ALA A 16 26.20 -15.15 4.85
C ALA A 16 25.69 -13.72 4.66
N THR A 17 25.56 -13.30 3.40
CA THR A 17 24.84 -12.07 3.10
C THR A 17 23.41 -12.28 3.54
N ALA A 18 22.95 -11.44 4.43
CA ALA A 18 21.57 -11.36 4.85
C ALA A 18 20.69 -11.28 3.59
N GLN A 19 20.00 -12.37 3.28
CA GLN A 19 19.20 -12.48 2.06
C GLN A 19 17.76 -12.82 2.43
N ILE A 20 16.81 -12.12 1.80
CA ILE A 20 15.38 -12.45 1.94
C ILE A 20 15.10 -13.87 1.46
N SER A 21 13.96 -14.43 1.85
CA SER A 21 13.54 -15.77 1.39
C SER A 21 13.35 -15.80 -0.13
N SER A 22 13.51 -16.99 -0.72
CA SER A 22 13.24 -17.19 -2.16
C SER A 22 11.78 -16.89 -2.53
N ILE A 23 10.85 -17.09 -1.59
CA ILE A 23 9.43 -16.82 -1.76
C ILE A 23 9.21 -15.31 -1.87
N GLU A 24 9.80 -14.51 -0.98
CA GLU A 24 9.71 -13.04 -1.04
C GLU A 24 10.38 -12.50 -2.31
N LYS A 25 11.57 -13.03 -2.68
CA LYS A 25 12.22 -12.63 -3.94
C LYS A 25 11.33 -12.92 -5.14
N GLN A 26 10.66 -14.09 -5.18
CA GLN A 26 9.77 -14.44 -6.28
C GLN A 26 8.55 -13.51 -6.32
N ALA A 27 7.96 -13.17 -5.18
CA ALA A 27 6.85 -12.23 -5.10
C ALA A 27 7.22 -10.84 -5.65
N LEU A 28 8.44 -10.36 -5.36
CA LEU A 28 8.95 -9.11 -5.95
C LEU A 28 9.15 -9.22 -7.47
N ILE A 29 9.66 -10.36 -7.96
CA ILE A 29 9.81 -10.61 -9.41
C ILE A 29 8.45 -10.68 -10.09
N ASP A 30 7.46 -11.33 -9.48
CA ASP A 30 6.09 -11.39 -9.98
C ASP A 30 5.48 -9.99 -10.04
N PHE A 31 5.71 -9.18 -9.00
CA PHE A 31 5.28 -7.79 -8.96
C PHE A 31 5.93 -6.97 -10.09
N TYR A 32 7.23 -7.09 -10.28
CA TYR A 32 7.97 -6.46 -11.37
C TYR A 32 7.38 -6.82 -12.75
N ASN A 33 7.17 -8.11 -12.99
CA ASN A 33 6.63 -8.60 -14.26
C ASN A 33 5.17 -8.14 -14.48
N SER A 34 4.34 -8.21 -13.43
CA SER A 34 2.91 -7.86 -13.49
C SER A 34 2.68 -6.36 -13.66
N THR A 35 3.67 -5.53 -13.29
CA THR A 35 3.57 -4.07 -13.40
C THR A 35 4.49 -3.49 -14.48
N ASN A 36 4.90 -4.33 -15.45
CA ASN A 36 5.72 -3.96 -16.60
C ASN A 36 7.06 -3.31 -16.21
N GLY A 37 7.80 -3.99 -15.35
CA GLY A 37 9.00 -3.48 -14.67
C GLY A 37 10.10 -2.97 -15.60
N SER A 38 10.20 -3.51 -16.83
CA SER A 38 11.16 -3.03 -17.85
C SER A 38 10.89 -1.59 -18.30
N GLU A 39 9.66 -1.10 -18.15
CA GLU A 39 9.23 0.22 -18.57
C GLU A 39 9.18 1.25 -17.41
N TRP A 40 9.57 0.85 -16.20
CA TRP A 40 9.62 1.77 -15.06
C TRP A 40 10.69 2.84 -15.26
N PHE A 41 10.48 4.02 -14.74
CA PHE A 41 11.51 5.08 -14.76
C PHE A 41 12.76 4.67 -13.99
N THR A 42 12.58 3.95 -12.90
CA THR A 42 13.67 3.32 -12.14
C THR A 42 13.37 1.83 -12.04
N SER A 43 13.90 1.06 -12.98
CA SER A 43 13.74 -0.38 -13.07
C SER A 43 14.69 -1.13 -12.14
N TRP A 44 14.33 -2.34 -11.74
CA TRP A 44 15.19 -3.24 -10.98
C TRP A 44 16.08 -4.07 -11.91
N GLU A 45 17.34 -4.21 -11.53
CA GLU A 45 18.26 -5.17 -12.16
C GLU A 45 18.07 -6.53 -11.47
N LEU A 46 17.28 -7.42 -12.06
CA LEU A 46 16.82 -8.66 -11.40
C LEU A 46 17.96 -9.65 -11.04
N GLU A 47 19.10 -9.54 -11.71
CA GLU A 47 20.30 -10.34 -11.42
C GLU A 47 21.07 -9.81 -10.19
N GLU A 48 20.84 -8.56 -9.82
CA GLU A 48 21.47 -7.94 -8.66
C GLU A 48 20.77 -8.33 -7.35
N PRO A 49 21.44 -8.19 -6.20
CA PRO A 49 20.83 -8.44 -4.90
C PRO A 49 19.61 -7.55 -4.64
N VAL A 50 18.54 -8.08 -4.08
CA VAL A 50 17.31 -7.32 -3.78
C VAL A 50 17.56 -6.08 -2.92
N SER A 51 18.60 -6.08 -2.10
CA SER A 51 19.00 -4.92 -1.29
C SER A 51 19.43 -3.69 -2.13
N THR A 52 19.66 -3.86 -3.43
CA THR A 52 19.98 -2.78 -4.36
C THR A 52 18.73 -2.29 -5.13
N TRP A 53 17.61 -2.99 -5.02
CA TRP A 53 16.39 -2.64 -5.76
C TRP A 53 15.76 -1.40 -5.13
N LYS A 54 15.76 -0.31 -5.88
CA LYS A 54 15.25 0.96 -5.39
C LYS A 54 13.77 0.84 -5.00
N GLY A 55 13.42 1.43 -3.86
CA GLY A 55 12.07 1.39 -3.32
C GLY A 55 11.75 0.13 -2.53
N VAL A 56 12.66 -0.86 -2.45
CA VAL A 56 12.51 -2.03 -1.57
C VAL A 56 13.29 -1.81 -0.28
N THR A 57 12.62 -1.92 0.85
CA THR A 57 13.26 -1.88 2.17
C THR A 57 13.28 -3.25 2.79
N ILE A 58 14.47 -3.68 3.22
CA ILE A 58 14.69 -4.96 3.89
C ILE A 58 15.12 -4.71 5.34
N LYS A 59 14.46 -5.38 6.28
CA LYS A 59 14.80 -5.38 7.70
C LYS A 59 14.78 -6.83 8.20
N ASP A 60 15.81 -7.24 8.92
CA ASP A 60 15.95 -8.59 9.49
C ASP A 60 15.70 -9.71 8.44
N ASN A 61 16.21 -9.52 7.22
CA ASN A 61 16.04 -10.42 6.07
C ASN A 61 14.57 -10.57 5.61
N LYS A 62 13.73 -9.57 5.84
CA LYS A 62 12.34 -9.52 5.43
C LYS A 62 12.07 -8.25 4.63
N VAL A 63 11.25 -8.34 3.60
CA VAL A 63 10.75 -7.18 2.88
C VAL A 63 9.71 -6.49 3.76
N VAL A 64 9.98 -5.25 4.15
CA VAL A 64 9.09 -4.47 5.02
C VAL A 64 8.45 -3.29 4.30
N ALA A 65 9.00 -2.82 3.17
CA ALA A 65 8.38 -1.77 2.38
C ALA A 65 8.64 -1.93 0.89
N ILE A 66 7.65 -1.52 0.10
CA ILE A 66 7.76 -1.24 -1.34
C ILE A 66 7.23 0.18 -1.57
N GLU A 67 8.10 1.09 -2.01
CA GLU A 67 7.80 2.50 -2.24
C GLU A 67 8.25 2.89 -3.65
N LEU A 68 7.32 2.84 -4.60
CA LEU A 68 7.54 3.03 -6.03
C LEU A 68 6.58 4.07 -6.63
N GLY A 69 6.29 5.11 -5.86
CA GLY A 69 5.52 6.25 -6.37
C GLY A 69 6.21 6.93 -7.55
N PHE A 70 5.45 7.49 -8.49
CA PHE A 70 5.95 8.21 -9.68
C PHE A 70 6.93 7.40 -10.54
N ASN A 71 6.71 6.11 -10.76
CA ASN A 71 7.68 5.25 -11.41
C ASN A 71 7.18 4.55 -12.70
N ASN A 72 6.07 5.02 -13.27
CA ASN A 72 5.50 4.46 -14.51
C ASN A 72 5.12 2.98 -14.43
N LEU A 73 4.69 2.49 -13.26
CA LEU A 73 4.17 1.14 -13.11
C LEU A 73 2.87 0.99 -13.93
N GLN A 74 2.77 -0.08 -14.72
CA GLN A 74 1.60 -0.38 -15.57
C GLN A 74 1.20 -1.84 -15.36
N GLY A 75 -0.08 -2.16 -15.52
CA GLY A 75 -0.56 -3.52 -15.28
C GLY A 75 -1.29 -3.65 -13.96
N GLN A 76 -1.03 -4.65 -13.13
CA GLN A 76 -1.82 -4.91 -11.91
C GLN A 76 -0.97 -5.44 -10.76
N ILE A 77 -1.47 -5.28 -9.53
CA ILE A 77 -0.86 -5.88 -8.34
C ILE A 77 -1.14 -7.39 -8.38
N PRO A 78 -0.11 -8.25 -8.36
CA PRO A 78 -0.31 -9.69 -8.44
C PRO A 78 -0.76 -10.29 -7.09
N ALA A 79 -1.49 -11.41 -7.13
CA ALA A 79 -1.91 -12.14 -5.94
C ALA A 79 -0.72 -12.58 -5.05
N SER A 80 0.43 -12.88 -5.67
CA SER A 80 1.65 -13.26 -4.95
C SER A 80 2.19 -12.17 -4.01
N ILE A 81 1.62 -10.95 -4.01
CA ILE A 81 1.93 -9.90 -3.03
C ILE A 81 1.74 -10.40 -1.59
N GLU A 82 0.79 -11.32 -1.36
CA GLU A 82 0.55 -11.93 -0.04
C GLU A 82 1.77 -12.62 0.57
N ASN A 83 2.71 -13.06 -0.27
CA ASN A 83 3.94 -13.71 0.16
C ASN A 83 4.94 -12.76 0.84
N LEU A 84 4.70 -11.46 0.80
CA LEU A 84 5.45 -10.46 1.53
C LEU A 84 4.86 -10.26 2.94
N GLU A 85 4.79 -11.33 3.72
CA GLU A 85 4.08 -11.42 5.00
C GLU A 85 4.50 -10.36 6.04
N HIS A 86 5.71 -9.77 5.88
CA HIS A 86 6.25 -8.77 6.79
C HIS A 86 6.12 -7.33 6.25
N LEU A 87 5.42 -7.16 5.12
CA LEU A 87 5.24 -5.84 4.51
C LEU A 87 4.44 -4.91 5.45
N GLU A 88 5.03 -3.77 5.78
CA GLU A 88 4.44 -2.72 6.60
C GLU A 88 3.98 -1.54 5.75
N SER A 89 4.65 -1.26 4.63
CA SER A 89 4.34 -0.16 3.72
C SER A 89 4.29 -0.62 2.27
N LEU A 90 3.18 -0.30 1.58
CA LEU A 90 3.03 -0.45 0.13
C LEU A 90 2.58 0.89 -0.44
N LYS A 91 3.53 1.65 -1.02
CA LYS A 91 3.26 2.95 -1.62
C LYS A 91 3.51 2.89 -3.13
N LEU A 92 2.44 2.97 -3.91
CA LEU A 92 2.47 2.86 -5.37
C LEU A 92 1.76 4.05 -6.05
N TYR A 93 1.68 5.17 -5.36
CA TYR A 93 0.95 6.36 -5.82
C TYR A 93 1.51 6.97 -7.11
N PHE A 94 0.68 7.70 -7.86
CA PHE A 94 1.02 8.34 -9.13
C PHE A 94 1.68 7.39 -10.15
N ASN A 95 0.98 6.30 -10.47
CA ASN A 95 1.36 5.33 -11.47
C ASN A 95 0.19 5.06 -12.44
N GLN A 96 0.26 4.01 -13.22
CA GLN A 96 -0.78 3.57 -14.16
C GLN A 96 -1.23 2.14 -13.84
N ILE A 97 -1.23 1.78 -12.55
CA ILE A 97 -1.67 0.46 -12.08
C ILE A 97 -3.18 0.36 -12.27
N GLY A 98 -3.61 -0.66 -12.99
CA GLY A 98 -5.02 -1.00 -13.24
C GLY A 98 -5.42 -2.30 -12.54
N GLY A 99 -6.46 -2.96 -13.11
CA GLY A 99 -7.03 -4.15 -12.50
C GLY A 99 -7.80 -3.81 -11.22
N THR A 100 -7.78 -4.71 -10.24
CA THR A 100 -8.47 -4.55 -8.96
C THR A 100 -7.49 -4.60 -7.80
N ILE A 101 -7.88 -4.12 -6.63
CA ILE A 101 -7.18 -4.45 -5.39
C ILE A 101 -7.33 -5.96 -5.17
N PRO A 102 -6.25 -6.75 -5.20
CA PRO A 102 -6.37 -8.20 -5.08
C PRO A 102 -6.86 -8.59 -3.68
N GLU A 103 -7.73 -9.62 -3.61
CA GLU A 103 -8.23 -10.13 -2.32
C GLU A 103 -7.10 -10.60 -1.40
N GLU A 104 -5.98 -11.02 -1.95
CA GLU A 104 -4.79 -11.47 -1.24
C GLU A 104 -4.11 -10.35 -0.45
N ILE A 105 -4.37 -9.07 -0.77
CA ILE A 105 -3.81 -7.93 -0.03
C ILE A 105 -4.13 -8.01 1.47
N VAL A 106 -5.28 -8.57 1.82
CA VAL A 106 -5.73 -8.69 3.22
C VAL A 106 -4.95 -9.72 4.03
N ASN A 107 -4.06 -10.47 3.39
CA ASN A 107 -3.14 -11.40 4.03
C ASN A 107 -1.86 -10.73 4.55
N LEU A 108 -1.60 -9.48 4.17
CA LEU A 108 -0.50 -8.65 4.65
C LEU A 108 -0.78 -8.13 6.08
N LYS A 109 -0.72 -9.00 7.08
CA LYS A 109 -1.15 -8.70 8.46
C LYS A 109 -0.35 -7.60 9.15
N ASN A 110 0.86 -7.31 8.67
CA ASN A 110 1.72 -6.26 9.21
C ASN A 110 1.55 -4.92 8.49
N LEU A 111 0.70 -4.85 7.45
CA LEU A 111 0.53 -3.65 6.65
C LEU A 111 -0.06 -2.51 7.49
N LYS A 112 0.64 -1.38 7.49
CA LYS A 112 0.28 -0.13 8.15
C LYS A 112 -0.15 0.93 7.14
N VAL A 113 0.54 0.98 5.99
CA VAL A 113 0.26 1.96 4.94
C VAL A 113 -0.04 1.24 3.64
N LEU A 114 -1.23 1.50 3.08
CA LEU A 114 -1.59 1.13 1.71
C LEU A 114 -1.90 2.41 0.95
N ASP A 115 -0.97 2.84 0.11
CA ASP A 115 -1.11 4.04 -0.72
C ASP A 115 -1.12 3.66 -2.20
N LEU A 116 -2.29 3.73 -2.79
CA LEU A 116 -2.56 3.48 -4.20
C LEU A 116 -3.14 4.71 -4.90
N ASN A 117 -2.99 5.90 -4.32
CA ASN A 117 -3.51 7.15 -4.88
C ASN A 117 -3.06 7.36 -6.32
N SER A 118 -3.93 8.00 -7.13
CA SER A 118 -3.60 8.43 -8.48
C SER A 118 -3.08 7.28 -9.36
N ASN A 119 -3.95 6.29 -9.55
CA ASN A 119 -3.79 5.15 -10.44
C ASN A 119 -5.06 4.96 -11.29
N ILE A 120 -5.20 3.83 -11.99
CA ILE A 120 -6.39 3.47 -12.76
C ILE A 120 -7.05 2.19 -12.23
N ILE A 121 -6.92 1.94 -10.91
CA ILE A 121 -7.48 0.78 -10.24
C ILE A 121 -9.01 0.85 -10.28
N SER A 122 -9.65 -0.28 -10.54
CA SER A 122 -11.10 -0.46 -10.63
C SER A 122 -11.59 -1.53 -9.64
N GLY A 123 -12.87 -1.92 -9.76
CA GLY A 123 -13.47 -2.91 -8.86
C GLY A 123 -13.83 -2.31 -7.52
N THR A 124 -13.71 -3.07 -6.45
CA THR A 124 -14.21 -2.71 -5.11
C THR A 124 -13.11 -2.83 -4.05
N ILE A 125 -13.30 -2.20 -2.90
CA ILE A 125 -12.51 -2.53 -1.70
C ILE A 125 -12.92 -3.94 -1.25
N PRO A 126 -11.95 -4.85 -1.00
CA PRO A 126 -12.24 -6.18 -0.48
C PRO A 126 -13.08 -6.14 0.81
N SER A 127 -14.16 -6.91 0.89
CA SER A 127 -15.03 -6.95 2.08
C SER A 127 -14.30 -7.46 3.33
N SER A 128 -13.24 -8.23 3.14
CA SER A 128 -12.38 -8.75 4.21
C SER A 128 -11.26 -7.78 4.63
N ILE A 129 -11.36 -6.49 4.27
CA ILE A 129 -10.36 -5.45 4.57
C ILE A 129 -10.05 -5.34 6.07
N ASP A 130 -11.00 -5.68 6.92
CA ASP A 130 -10.84 -5.68 8.38
C ASP A 130 -9.80 -6.67 8.90
N LYS A 131 -9.30 -7.58 8.06
CA LYS A 131 -8.19 -8.46 8.40
C LYS A 131 -6.85 -7.72 8.52
N LEU A 132 -6.74 -6.51 7.94
CA LEU A 132 -5.56 -5.64 8.05
C LEU A 132 -5.55 -4.88 9.38
N LYS A 133 -5.45 -5.59 10.50
CA LYS A 133 -5.60 -5.02 11.86
C LYS A 133 -4.57 -3.95 12.22
N ASN A 134 -3.43 -3.92 11.54
CA ASN A 134 -2.37 -2.94 11.76
C ASN A 134 -2.46 -1.73 10.81
N LEU A 135 -3.49 -1.69 9.91
CA LEU A 135 -3.59 -0.62 8.94
C LEU A 135 -3.87 0.72 9.63
N GLU A 136 -3.00 1.68 9.37
CA GLU A 136 -3.04 3.06 9.86
C GLU A 136 -3.50 4.03 8.78
N SER A 137 -3.12 3.78 7.52
CA SER A 137 -3.48 4.65 6.39
C SER A 137 -3.98 3.83 5.21
N LEU A 138 -5.18 4.17 4.73
CA LEU A 138 -5.79 3.63 3.51
C LEU A 138 -6.04 4.77 2.53
N LEU A 139 -5.18 4.87 1.52
CA LEU A 139 -5.14 5.99 0.57
C LEU A 139 -5.43 5.45 -0.83
N LEU A 140 -6.62 5.73 -1.36
CA LEU A 140 -7.14 5.20 -2.62
C LEU A 140 -7.63 6.29 -3.57
N SER A 141 -7.33 7.57 -3.31
CA SER A 141 -7.87 8.68 -4.10
C SER A 141 -7.49 8.62 -5.57
N SER A 142 -8.31 9.29 -6.39
CA SER A 142 -8.08 9.45 -7.84
C SER A 142 -7.82 8.11 -8.52
N ASN A 143 -8.85 7.25 -8.49
CA ASN A 143 -8.90 5.94 -9.11
C ASN A 143 -10.29 5.71 -9.77
N ASN A 144 -10.51 4.51 -10.30
CA ASN A 144 -11.80 4.09 -10.87
C ASN A 144 -12.52 3.08 -9.95
N ILE A 145 -12.26 3.13 -8.63
CA ILE A 145 -12.85 2.18 -7.68
C ILE A 145 -14.34 2.48 -7.52
N THR A 146 -15.16 1.44 -7.46
CA THR A 146 -16.62 1.53 -7.41
C THR A 146 -17.19 0.66 -6.28
N GLY A 147 -18.52 0.57 -6.20
CA GLY A 147 -19.20 -0.23 -5.17
C GLY A 147 -19.44 0.54 -3.88
N VAL A 148 -19.87 -0.19 -2.86
CA VAL A 148 -20.06 0.37 -1.53
C VAL A 148 -18.78 0.28 -0.72
N VAL A 149 -18.54 1.27 0.14
CA VAL A 149 -17.46 1.18 1.12
C VAL A 149 -17.87 0.13 2.18
N PRO A 150 -17.08 -0.95 2.37
CA PRO A 150 -17.44 -2.00 3.32
C PRO A 150 -17.57 -1.48 4.75
N SER A 151 -18.62 -1.85 5.47
CA SER A 151 -18.79 -1.50 6.89
C SER A 151 -17.67 -2.04 7.78
N GLU A 152 -17.01 -3.08 7.32
CA GLU A 152 -15.87 -3.76 7.93
C GLU A 152 -14.67 -2.83 8.13
N ILE A 153 -14.57 -1.72 7.37
CA ILE A 153 -13.57 -0.65 7.62
C ILE A 153 -13.68 -0.12 9.06
N GLY A 154 -14.89 -0.08 9.63
CA GLY A 154 -15.11 0.29 11.03
C GLY A 154 -14.46 -0.66 12.05
N ASN A 155 -13.90 -1.80 11.64
CA ASN A 155 -13.17 -2.74 12.47
C ASN A 155 -11.63 -2.53 12.44
N LEU A 156 -11.14 -1.54 11.67
CA LEU A 156 -9.71 -1.20 11.57
C LEU A 156 -9.33 -0.27 12.72
N SER A 157 -9.15 -0.81 13.91
CA SER A 157 -8.96 -0.03 15.15
C SER A 157 -7.74 0.89 15.14
N ASN A 158 -6.74 0.64 14.29
CA ASN A 158 -5.55 1.45 14.16
C ASN A 158 -5.65 2.49 13.04
N LEU A 159 -6.75 2.49 12.26
CA LEU A 159 -6.91 3.40 11.13
C LEU A 159 -6.93 4.86 11.63
N ASN A 160 -6.00 5.64 11.08
CA ASN A 160 -5.80 7.06 11.34
C ASN A 160 -6.31 7.91 10.18
N THR A 161 -5.99 7.49 8.95
CA THR A 161 -6.28 8.25 7.72
C THR A 161 -7.03 7.37 6.71
N LEU A 162 -8.16 7.88 6.23
CA LEU A 162 -8.96 7.25 5.18
C LEU A 162 -9.18 8.24 4.04
N VAL A 163 -8.62 7.96 2.88
CA VAL A 163 -8.71 8.82 1.69
C VAL A 163 -9.30 8.04 0.53
N LEU A 164 -10.52 8.39 0.15
CA LEU A 164 -11.30 7.76 -0.93
C LEU A 164 -11.70 8.77 -2.01
N PHE A 165 -11.22 10.00 -1.94
CA PHE A 165 -11.53 11.12 -2.84
C PHE A 165 -11.41 10.72 -4.32
N ASP A 166 -12.30 11.27 -5.17
CA ASP A 166 -12.23 11.13 -6.62
C ASP A 166 -12.21 9.66 -7.07
N ASN A 167 -13.34 8.99 -6.83
CA ASN A 167 -13.63 7.61 -7.20
C ASN A 167 -15.10 7.48 -7.61
N HIS A 168 -15.58 6.25 -7.75
CA HIS A 168 -16.97 5.95 -8.13
C HIS A 168 -17.72 5.18 -7.03
N PHE A 169 -17.35 5.39 -5.76
CA PHE A 169 -18.08 4.78 -4.64
C PHE A 169 -19.53 5.28 -4.61
N PHE A 170 -20.45 4.40 -4.24
CA PHE A 170 -21.88 4.73 -4.14
C PHE A 170 -22.52 4.06 -2.92
N GLY A 171 -23.85 4.32 -2.75
CA GLY A 171 -24.59 3.79 -1.62
C GLY A 171 -24.30 4.53 -0.32
N ASP A 172 -24.50 3.85 0.80
CA ASP A 172 -24.34 4.45 2.10
C ASP A 172 -22.86 4.49 2.54
N PHE A 173 -22.43 5.66 3.02
CA PHE A 173 -21.13 5.75 3.68
C PHE A 173 -21.24 5.15 5.10
N PRO A 174 -20.37 4.18 5.47
CA PRO A 174 -20.59 3.36 6.65
C PRO A 174 -20.43 4.15 7.95
N TYR A 175 -21.52 4.27 8.72
CA TYR A 175 -21.54 4.91 10.04
C TYR A 175 -20.54 4.26 11.02
N ALA A 176 -20.22 2.97 10.84
CA ALA A 176 -19.28 2.22 11.68
C ALA A 176 -17.88 2.89 11.78
N ILE A 177 -17.48 3.66 10.77
CA ILE A 177 -16.21 4.42 10.77
C ILE A 177 -16.17 5.43 11.91
N SER A 178 -17.31 6.00 12.31
CA SER A 178 -17.40 6.92 13.46
C SER A 178 -17.05 6.26 14.80
N GLY A 179 -16.99 4.92 14.85
CA GLY A 179 -16.57 4.15 16.02
C GLY A 179 -15.05 4.12 16.23
N LEU A 180 -14.26 4.45 15.21
CA LEU A 180 -12.80 4.39 15.27
C LEU A 180 -12.24 5.50 16.18
N ASN A 181 -11.36 5.12 17.12
CA ASN A 181 -10.80 6.04 18.10
C ASN A 181 -9.50 6.71 17.65
N ASN A 182 -8.78 6.08 16.71
CA ASN A 182 -7.51 6.59 16.19
C ASN A 182 -7.68 7.36 14.88
N LEU A 183 -8.91 7.44 14.33
CA LEU A 183 -9.20 8.12 13.09
C LEU A 183 -9.09 9.64 13.27
N ASN A 184 -8.26 10.30 12.48
CA ASN A 184 -8.03 11.72 12.50
C ASN A 184 -8.49 12.41 11.22
N GLU A 185 -8.44 11.71 10.10
CA GLU A 185 -8.72 12.29 8.79
C GLU A 185 -9.56 11.37 7.90
N VAL A 186 -10.55 11.95 7.25
CA VAL A 186 -11.42 11.28 6.26
C VAL A 186 -11.62 12.20 5.07
N ILE A 187 -11.17 11.80 3.88
CA ILE A 187 -11.34 12.57 2.64
C ILE A 187 -12.14 11.72 1.65
N ILE A 188 -13.35 12.16 1.31
CA ILE A 188 -14.33 11.34 0.57
C ILE A 188 -15.08 12.10 -0.53
N ALA A 189 -14.72 13.32 -0.81
CA ALA A 189 -15.34 14.12 -1.86
C ALA A 189 -15.26 13.45 -3.25
N ASN A 190 -16.02 13.96 -4.21
CA ASN A 190 -16.06 13.42 -5.58
C ASN A 190 -16.35 11.91 -5.65
N ASN A 191 -17.44 11.50 -5.01
CA ASN A 191 -18.00 10.15 -5.07
C ASN A 191 -19.54 10.24 -5.20
N ASN A 192 -20.22 9.10 -5.32
CA ASN A 192 -21.67 9.02 -5.52
C ASN A 192 -22.42 8.50 -4.28
N PHE A 193 -21.98 8.87 -3.08
CA PHE A 193 -22.63 8.43 -1.82
C PHE A 193 -24.05 8.98 -1.68
N ASN A 194 -24.90 8.25 -0.95
CA ASN A 194 -26.20 8.76 -0.51
C ASN A 194 -26.02 9.95 0.42
N ALA A 195 -26.63 11.11 0.08
CA ALA A 195 -26.46 12.35 0.81
C ALA A 195 -26.90 12.27 2.28
N GLU A 196 -27.98 11.55 2.60
CA GLU A 196 -28.51 11.42 3.96
C GLU A 196 -27.57 10.61 4.86
N SER A 197 -27.09 9.44 4.38
CA SER A 197 -26.15 8.61 5.12
C SER A 197 -24.80 9.30 5.29
N LEU A 198 -24.35 10.00 4.25
CA LEU A 198 -23.11 10.77 4.26
C LEU A 198 -23.18 11.88 5.31
N GLN A 199 -24.23 12.70 5.33
CA GLN A 199 -24.42 13.77 6.32
C GLN A 199 -24.43 13.24 7.75
N THR A 200 -25.10 12.10 7.99
CA THR A 200 -25.16 11.46 9.30
C THR A 200 -23.76 11.01 9.76
N SER A 201 -22.99 10.40 8.88
CA SER A 201 -21.64 9.94 9.19
C SER A 201 -20.68 11.10 9.41
N ILE A 202 -20.74 12.16 8.57
CA ILE A 202 -19.94 13.39 8.71
C ILE A 202 -20.23 14.07 10.05
N ALA A 203 -21.52 14.20 10.42
CA ALA A 203 -21.88 14.83 11.70
C ALA A 203 -21.30 14.06 12.89
N ALA A 204 -21.32 12.72 12.85
CA ALA A 204 -20.76 11.88 13.90
C ALA A 204 -19.22 11.98 13.98
N LEU A 205 -18.53 12.03 12.84
CA LEU A 205 -17.08 12.20 12.77
C LEU A 205 -16.66 13.59 13.25
N SER A 206 -17.32 14.64 12.78
CA SER A 206 -17.04 16.04 13.18
C SER A 206 -17.29 16.26 14.67
N ALA A 207 -18.29 15.62 15.25
CA ALA A 207 -18.55 15.68 16.69
C ALA A 207 -17.41 15.10 17.54
N LYS A 208 -16.58 14.25 16.97
CA LYS A 208 -15.35 13.70 17.57
C LYS A 208 -14.10 14.52 17.26
N GLY A 209 -14.22 15.60 16.50
CA GLY A 209 -13.09 16.43 16.08
C GLY A 209 -12.26 15.84 14.95
N ILE A 210 -12.79 14.85 14.25
CA ILE A 210 -12.12 14.23 13.08
C ILE A 210 -12.21 15.21 11.92
N ASN A 211 -11.10 15.44 11.24
CA ASN A 211 -11.08 16.24 10.02
C ASN A 211 -11.78 15.47 8.89
N VAL A 212 -12.87 16.02 8.38
CA VAL A 212 -13.64 15.42 7.28
C VAL A 212 -13.67 16.40 6.12
N ASP A 213 -12.99 16.04 5.01
CA ASP A 213 -13.13 16.77 3.77
C ASP A 213 -14.09 16.03 2.83
N PHE A 214 -15.21 16.67 2.55
CA PHE A 214 -16.25 16.23 1.64
C PHE A 214 -16.54 17.27 0.54
N ASN A 215 -15.80 18.40 0.53
CA ASN A 215 -15.90 19.42 -0.50
C ASN A 215 -15.08 19.01 -1.73
N GLU A 216 -15.45 19.52 -2.90
CA GLU A 216 -14.68 19.37 -4.12
C GLU A 216 -13.28 19.99 -3.94
N LEU A 217 -12.24 19.18 -3.82
CA LEU A 217 -10.87 19.66 -3.94
C LEU A 217 -10.64 20.13 -5.37
N LYS A 218 -10.10 21.33 -5.53
CA LYS A 218 -10.03 22.01 -6.83
C LYS A 218 -9.04 21.40 -7.81
N SER A 219 -8.12 20.52 -7.36
CA SER A 219 -7.22 19.79 -8.28
C SER A 219 -6.48 18.64 -7.59
N PRO A 220 -6.09 17.58 -8.36
CA PRO A 220 -5.21 16.50 -7.87
C PRO A 220 -3.83 17.01 -7.40
N THR A 221 -3.38 18.15 -7.92
CA THR A 221 -2.10 18.78 -7.54
C THR A 221 -2.11 19.37 -6.13
N GLU A 222 -3.24 19.90 -5.66
CA GLU A 222 -3.37 20.40 -4.29
C GLU A 222 -3.31 19.25 -3.27
N PHE A 223 -3.85 18.10 -3.65
CA PHE A 223 -3.81 16.90 -2.83
C PHE A 223 -2.40 16.31 -2.71
N ALA A 224 -1.63 16.29 -3.81
CA ALA A 224 -0.24 15.84 -3.81
C ALA A 224 0.65 16.70 -2.89
N THR A 225 0.35 18.01 -2.78
CA THR A 225 1.09 18.91 -1.89
C THR A 225 0.81 18.61 -0.42
N LEU A 226 -0.44 18.28 -0.05
CA LEU A 226 -0.81 17.89 1.31
C LEU A 226 -0.10 16.62 1.79
N LEU A 227 0.02 15.62 0.90
CA LEU A 227 0.69 14.36 1.24
C LEU A 227 2.22 14.48 1.35
N LEU A 228 2.84 15.46 0.67
CA LEU A 228 4.29 15.67 0.71
C LEU A 228 4.72 16.50 1.94
N ASP A 229 3.83 17.33 2.48
CA ASP A 229 4.11 18.16 3.66
C ASP A 229 4.15 17.35 4.97
N ASP A 230 3.54 16.14 5.01
CA ASP A 230 3.55 15.27 6.19
C ASP A 230 4.81 14.37 6.28
N GLU A 231 5.64 14.28 5.22
CA GLU A 231 6.88 13.49 5.25
C GLU A 231 8.11 14.26 5.78
N ASP A 232 8.00 15.58 6.00
CA ASP A 232 9.10 16.44 6.47
C ASP A 232 9.00 16.87 7.95
N ASN A 233 8.11 16.26 8.78
CA ASN A 233 8.01 16.52 10.21
C ASN A 233 8.37 15.34 11.09
#